data_a27dfd026f4f6434f12ba1df1f622b8d
#
_entry.id   a27dfd026f4f6434f12ba1df1f622b8d
#
_cell.length_a   1.000
_cell.length_b   1.000
_cell.length_c   1.000
_cell.angle_alpha   90.00
_cell.angle_beta   90.00
_cell.angle_gamma   90.00
#
_symmetry.space_group_name_H-M   'P 1'
#
loop_
_entity.id
_entity.type
_entity.pdbx_description
1 polymer ?
#
loop_
_entity_poly.entity_id
_entity_poly.type
_entity_poly.pdbx_seq_one_letter_code
_entity_poly.pdbx_strand_id
1 'polypeptide(L)'
;MKKIVPDPPLTALDTDASADLLLDRAAADRALNHYLLIPPAPSPAKTATYSICDSVSLEASLVEVSGLLRCAGASVSEAGNSLSGTQRDLVLSVLHLVDLARAYVDKSLDGLTTH
;
A
#
# COMPACT_ATOMS: atom_id res chain seq x y z
N MET A 1 -30.17 -20.31 49.83
CA MET A 1 -30.06 -20.02 49.52
C MET A 1 -29.81 -19.37 48.66
N LYS A 2 -29.77 -18.91 48.26
CA LYS A 2 -29.75 -18.38 47.48
C LYS A 2 -28.84 -18.08 46.75
N LYS A 3 -28.04 -18.16 46.81
CA LYS A 3 -27.16 -18.02 46.23
C LYS A 3 -27.01 -18.50 45.04
N ILE A 4 -27.39 -19.04 44.67
CA ILE A 4 -27.65 -19.56 43.52
C ILE A 4 -27.62 -18.74 42.37
N VAL A 5 -27.86 -17.67 42.51
CA VAL A 5 -27.94 -16.69 41.53
C VAL A 5 -26.71 -16.52 40.67
N PRO A 6 -25.53 -16.78 41.13
CA PRO A 6 -24.35 -16.51 40.31
C PRO A 6 -24.29 -17.29 39.01
N ASP A 7 -24.80 -18.49 39.01
CA ASP A 7 -24.62 -19.32 37.83
C ASP A 7 -25.36 -18.80 36.60
N PRO A 8 -26.63 -18.46 36.68
CA PRO A 8 -27.30 -17.94 35.49
C PRO A 8 -26.67 -16.67 34.92
N PRO A 9 -26.29 -15.71 35.77
CA PRO A 9 -25.63 -14.53 35.23
C PRO A 9 -24.33 -14.84 34.52
N LEU A 10 -23.56 -15.78 35.01
CA LEU A 10 -22.31 -16.14 34.35
C LEU A 10 -22.55 -16.74 32.98
N THR A 11 -23.55 -17.59 32.88
CA THR A 11 -23.89 -18.17 31.58
C THR A 11 -24.35 -17.11 30.59
N ALA A 12 -25.16 -16.18 31.06
CA ALA A 12 -25.62 -15.10 30.22
C ALA A 12 -24.47 -14.22 29.77
N LEU A 13 -23.52 -13.96 30.62
CA LEU A 13 -22.36 -13.17 30.27
C LEU A 13 -21.52 -13.86 29.20
N ASP A 14 -21.36 -15.16 29.31
CA ASP A 14 -20.62 -15.90 28.31
C ASP A 14 -21.32 -15.85 26.96
N THR A 15 -22.63 -15.98 26.94
CA THR A 15 -23.41 -15.91 25.72
C THR A 15 -23.33 -14.51 25.11
N ASP A 16 -23.45 -13.49 25.93
CA ASP A 16 -23.35 -12.11 25.47
C ASP A 16 -21.96 -11.82 24.90
N ALA A 17 -20.92 -12.31 25.55
CA ALA A 17 -19.56 -12.11 25.09
C ALA A 17 -19.37 -12.75 23.71
N SER A 18 -19.92 -13.94 23.50
CA SER A 18 -19.82 -14.59 22.20
C SER A 18 -20.57 -13.81 21.13
N ALA A 19 -21.76 -13.32 21.46
CA ALA A 19 -22.53 -12.52 20.53
C ALA A 19 -21.82 -11.22 20.20
N ASP A 20 -21.22 -10.58 21.19
CA ASP A 20 -20.45 -9.35 20.96
C ASP A 20 -19.24 -9.59 20.07
N LEU A 21 -18.54 -10.70 20.27
CA LEU A 21 -17.42 -11.05 19.42
C LEU A 21 -17.84 -11.26 17.97
N LEU A 22 -18.98 -11.90 17.77
CA LEU A 22 -19.49 -12.10 16.42
C LEU A 22 -19.90 -10.79 15.78
N LEU A 23 -20.51 -9.90 16.54
CA LEU A 23 -20.89 -8.60 16.03
C LEU A 23 -19.66 -7.75 15.71
N ASP A 24 -18.66 -7.80 16.56
CA ASP A 24 -17.42 -7.09 16.31
C ASP A 24 -16.73 -7.60 15.07
N ARG A 25 -16.73 -8.90 14.87
CA ARG A 25 -16.13 -9.50 13.69
C ARG A 25 -16.87 -9.10 12.44
N ALA A 26 -18.19 -9.11 12.49
CA ALA A 26 -19.01 -8.68 11.36
C ALA A 26 -18.76 -7.22 11.02
N ALA A 27 -18.63 -6.39 12.05
CA ALA A 27 -18.33 -4.98 11.83
C ALA A 27 -16.93 -4.80 11.23
N ALA A 28 -15.96 -5.57 11.71
CA ALA A 28 -14.62 -5.52 11.17
C ALA A 28 -14.61 -5.98 9.71
N ASP A 29 -15.32 -7.04 9.39
CA ASP A 29 -15.41 -7.53 8.02
C ASP A 29 -16.04 -6.50 7.11
N ARG A 30 -17.09 -5.83 7.57
CA ARG A 30 -17.72 -4.77 6.79
C ARG A 30 -16.78 -3.60 6.56
N ALA A 31 -16.03 -3.24 7.59
CA ALA A 31 -15.06 -2.15 7.46
C ALA A 31 -13.96 -2.51 6.46
N LEU A 32 -13.44 -3.73 6.55
CA LEU A 32 -12.43 -4.19 5.62
C LEU A 32 -12.96 -4.24 4.20
N ASN A 33 -14.18 -4.74 4.01
CA ASN A 33 -14.79 -4.77 2.69
C ASN A 33 -14.97 -3.36 2.15
N HIS A 34 -15.36 -2.44 3.02
CA HIS A 34 -15.52 -1.06 2.61
C HIS A 34 -14.20 -0.47 2.11
N TYR A 35 -13.10 -0.76 2.80
CA TYR A 35 -11.79 -0.22 2.43
C TYR A 35 -11.15 -0.97 1.27
N LEU A 36 -11.40 -2.27 1.15
CA LEU A 36 -10.70 -3.09 0.16
C LEU A 36 -11.49 -3.30 -1.13
N LEU A 37 -12.80 -3.41 -1.03
CA LEU A 37 -13.63 -3.74 -2.19
C LEU A 37 -14.31 -2.54 -2.80
N ILE A 38 -14.63 -1.55 -2.00
CA ILE A 38 -15.20 -0.32 -2.54
C ILE A 38 -14.03 0.58 -2.83
N PRO A 39 -13.79 0.91 -4.12
CA PRO A 39 -12.78 1.89 -4.41
C PRO A 39 -13.11 3.10 -3.57
N PRO A 40 -12.18 3.60 -2.79
CA PRO A 40 -12.46 4.79 -2.02
C PRO A 40 -12.98 5.82 -2.99
N ALA A 41 -14.06 6.45 -2.61
CA ALA A 41 -14.51 7.62 -3.35
C ALA A 41 -13.26 8.46 -3.58
N PRO A 42 -13.03 8.93 -4.78
CA PRO A 42 -11.82 9.68 -5.04
C PRO A 42 -11.74 10.83 -4.08
N SER A 43 -10.90 10.66 -3.09
CA SER A 43 -10.59 11.80 -2.25
C SER A 43 -9.73 12.73 -3.09
N PRO A 44 -9.83 14.03 -2.87
CA PRO A 44 -9.00 14.96 -3.63
C PRO A 44 -7.52 14.64 -3.53
N ALA A 45 -7.10 14.04 -2.41
CA ALA A 45 -5.71 13.67 -2.21
C ALA A 45 -5.27 12.53 -3.09
N LYS A 46 -6.23 11.75 -3.62
CA LYS A 46 -5.92 10.61 -4.48
C LYS A 46 -6.32 10.84 -5.92
N THR A 47 -6.81 12.03 -6.23
CA THR A 47 -7.09 12.38 -7.61
C THR A 47 -5.74 12.45 -8.32
N ALA A 48 -5.59 11.64 -9.34
CA ALA A 48 -4.36 11.67 -10.10
C ALA A 48 -4.18 13.02 -10.74
N THR A 49 -3.03 13.64 -10.52
CA THR A 49 -2.70 14.90 -11.17
C THR A 49 -2.50 14.68 -12.66
N TYR A 50 -2.13 13.47 -13.04
CA TYR A 50 -1.85 13.12 -14.42
C TYR A 50 -2.73 11.97 -14.86
N SER A 51 -3.07 11.95 -16.11
CA SER A 51 -3.69 10.78 -16.72
C SER A 51 -2.87 10.42 -17.95
N ILE A 52 -2.78 9.12 -18.21
CA ILE A 52 -1.99 8.63 -19.34
C ILE A 52 -2.94 8.36 -20.51
N CYS A 53 -2.57 8.84 -21.67
CA CYS A 53 -3.37 8.64 -22.87
C CYS A 53 -3.46 7.15 -23.21
N ASP A 54 -4.67 6.70 -23.56
CA ASP A 54 -4.89 5.27 -23.87
C ASP A 54 -4.09 4.81 -25.08
N SER A 55 -3.71 5.74 -25.95
CA SER A 55 -2.95 5.38 -27.15
C SER A 55 -1.48 5.17 -26.91
N VAL A 56 -0.99 5.39 -25.69
CA VAL A 56 0.43 5.19 -25.38
C VAL A 56 0.73 3.69 -25.36
N SER A 57 1.74 3.27 -26.10
CA SER A 57 2.12 1.88 -26.14
C SER A 57 2.81 1.45 -24.85
N LEU A 58 2.84 0.15 -24.62
CA LEU A 58 3.57 -0.39 -23.47
C LEU A 58 5.03 -0.01 -23.51
N GLU A 59 5.64 -0.12 -24.68
CA GLU A 59 7.04 0.23 -24.83
C GLU A 59 7.29 1.70 -24.48
N ALA A 60 6.45 2.59 -25.00
CA ALA A 60 6.60 4.02 -24.71
C ALA A 60 6.40 4.30 -23.22
N SER A 61 5.45 3.60 -22.58
CA SER A 61 5.23 3.75 -21.16
C SER A 61 6.44 3.32 -20.35
N LEU A 62 7.05 2.20 -20.72
CA LEU A 62 8.21 1.69 -19.99
C LEU A 62 9.44 2.60 -20.19
N VAL A 63 9.61 3.16 -21.38
CA VAL A 63 10.68 4.13 -21.61
C VAL A 63 10.49 5.34 -20.70
N GLU A 64 9.26 5.82 -20.60
CA GLU A 64 8.97 6.96 -19.75
C GLU A 64 9.22 6.63 -18.28
N VAL A 65 8.79 5.45 -17.84
CA VAL A 65 9.02 5.03 -16.45
C VAL A 65 10.50 4.94 -16.15
N SER A 66 11.29 4.39 -17.08
CA SER A 66 12.74 4.30 -16.90
C SER A 66 13.34 5.69 -16.69
N GLY A 67 12.90 6.65 -17.50
CA GLY A 67 13.36 8.02 -17.36
C GLY A 67 12.96 8.65 -16.05
N LEU A 68 11.71 8.44 -15.63
CA LEU A 68 11.22 8.97 -14.36
C LEU A 68 11.98 8.37 -13.18
N LEU A 69 12.28 7.08 -13.23
CA LEU A 69 13.05 6.43 -12.18
C LEU A 69 14.48 6.94 -12.13
N ARG A 70 15.06 7.24 -13.29
CA ARG A 70 16.39 7.85 -13.33
C ARG A 70 16.38 9.20 -12.64
N CYS A 71 15.38 10.02 -12.92
CA CYS A 71 15.25 11.33 -12.28
C CYS A 71 15.02 11.18 -10.79
N ALA A 72 14.17 10.24 -10.39
CA ALA A 72 13.92 9.98 -8.97
C ALA A 72 15.20 9.55 -8.26
N GLY A 73 15.98 8.67 -8.89
CA GLY A 73 17.25 8.23 -8.33
C GLY A 73 18.23 9.38 -8.13
N ALA A 74 18.31 10.26 -9.12
CA ALA A 74 19.19 11.43 -9.01
C ALA A 74 18.76 12.35 -7.88
N SER A 75 17.45 12.56 -7.74
CA SER A 75 16.91 13.41 -6.66
C SER A 75 17.18 12.79 -5.29
N VAL A 76 16.97 11.49 -5.15
CA VAL A 76 17.22 10.80 -3.89
C VAL A 76 18.71 10.82 -3.54
N SER A 77 19.56 10.61 -4.53
CA SER A 77 21.01 10.65 -4.32
C SER A 77 21.46 12.03 -3.83
N GLU A 78 20.93 13.07 -4.44
CA GLU A 78 21.25 14.44 -4.03
C GLU A 78 20.74 14.71 -2.62
N ALA A 79 19.52 14.29 -2.32
CA ALA A 79 18.97 14.45 -0.96
C ALA A 79 19.81 13.71 0.06
N GLY A 80 20.27 12.50 -0.27
CA GLY A 80 21.12 11.72 0.63
C GLY A 80 22.44 12.40 0.93
N ASN A 81 22.98 13.13 -0.05
CA ASN A 81 24.26 13.81 0.14
C ASN A 81 24.17 14.95 1.15
N SER A 82 22.98 15.51 1.38
CA SER A 82 22.80 16.59 2.34
C SER A 82 22.41 16.08 3.72
N LEU A 83 22.29 14.77 3.91
CA LEU A 83 21.87 14.15 5.16
C LEU A 83 23.02 13.37 5.77
N SER A 84 22.86 13.00 7.05
CA SER A 84 23.84 12.19 7.75
C SER A 84 23.14 11.19 8.66
N GLY A 85 23.87 10.16 9.10
CA GLY A 85 23.37 9.20 10.06
C GLY A 85 22.22 8.36 9.52
N THR A 86 21.29 8.06 10.39
CA THR A 86 20.16 7.19 10.07
C THR A 86 19.29 7.76 8.95
N GLN A 87 19.15 9.08 8.93
CA GLN A 87 18.33 9.71 7.89
C GLN A 87 18.93 9.49 6.51
N ARG A 88 20.25 9.60 6.42
CA ARG A 88 20.93 9.30 5.16
C ARG A 88 20.75 7.86 4.75
N ASP A 89 20.87 6.94 5.71
CA ASP A 89 20.71 5.52 5.44
C ASP A 89 19.31 5.19 4.91
N LEU A 90 18.29 5.81 5.50
CA LEU A 90 16.93 5.62 5.04
C LEU A 90 16.73 6.12 3.62
N VAL A 91 17.23 7.30 3.32
CA VAL A 91 17.09 7.89 1.99
C VAL A 91 17.85 7.04 0.95
N LEU A 92 19.05 6.59 1.30
CA LEU A 92 19.81 5.78 0.36
C LEU A 92 19.20 4.40 0.16
N SER A 93 18.43 3.88 1.13
CA SER A 93 17.70 2.64 0.91
C SER A 93 16.60 2.83 -0.15
N VAL A 94 16.00 4.00 -0.20
CA VAL A 94 15.05 4.32 -1.28
C VAL A 94 15.75 4.31 -2.63
N LEU A 95 16.96 4.85 -2.69
CA LEU A 95 17.74 4.84 -3.92
C LEU A 95 17.96 3.40 -4.42
N HIS A 96 18.25 2.50 -3.50
CA HIS A 96 18.40 1.08 -3.85
C HIS A 96 17.12 0.52 -4.47
N LEU A 97 15.97 0.84 -3.87
CA LEU A 97 14.69 0.37 -4.40
C LEU A 97 14.39 0.97 -5.77
N VAL A 98 14.72 2.22 -5.97
CA VAL A 98 14.53 2.89 -7.27
C VAL A 98 15.42 2.21 -8.33
N ASP A 99 16.66 1.94 -7.99
CA ASP A 99 17.58 1.28 -8.92
C ASP A 99 17.09 -0.12 -9.28
N LEU A 100 16.56 -0.84 -8.31
CA LEU A 100 16.02 -2.17 -8.54
C LEU A 100 14.79 -2.10 -9.46
N ALA A 101 13.89 -1.16 -9.19
CA ALA A 101 12.72 -0.97 -10.04
C ALA A 101 13.12 -0.65 -11.47
N ARG A 102 14.13 0.19 -11.63
CA ARG A 102 14.63 0.56 -12.95
C ARG A 102 15.21 -0.65 -13.67
N ALA A 103 15.91 -1.52 -12.95
CA ALA A 103 16.46 -2.74 -13.54
C ALA A 103 15.36 -3.63 -14.09
N TYR A 104 14.25 -3.77 -13.37
CA TYR A 104 13.11 -4.54 -13.86
C TYR A 104 12.50 -3.91 -15.12
N VAL A 105 12.33 -2.60 -15.10
CA VAL A 105 11.77 -1.89 -16.24
C VAL A 105 12.68 -2.05 -17.46
N ASP A 106 13.98 -1.87 -17.28
CA ASP A 106 14.93 -1.96 -18.38
C ASP A 106 14.97 -3.38 -18.95
N LYS A 107 14.84 -4.38 -18.08
CA LYS A 107 14.78 -5.77 -18.56
C LYS A 107 13.50 -6.00 -19.37
N SER A 108 12.38 -5.44 -18.91
CA SER A 108 11.12 -5.55 -19.66
C SER A 108 11.24 -4.89 -21.04
N LEU A 109 11.88 -3.74 -21.09
CA LEU A 109 12.11 -3.05 -22.35
C LEU A 109 12.98 -3.89 -23.30
N ASP A 110 14.04 -4.49 -22.79
CA ASP A 110 14.90 -5.35 -23.60
C ASP A 110 14.10 -6.49 -24.19
N GLY A 111 13.20 -7.09 -23.43
CA GLY A 111 12.35 -8.16 -23.91
C GLY A 111 11.41 -7.71 -25.02
N LEU A 112 10.94 -6.47 -24.97
CA LEU A 112 10.07 -5.94 -26.01
C LEU A 112 10.82 -5.57 -27.27
N THR A 113 12.03 -5.06 -27.14
CA THR A 113 12.79 -4.58 -28.29
C THR A 113 13.51 -5.69 -29.03
N THR A 114 13.67 -6.87 -28.41
CA THR A 114 14.32 -8.00 -29.10
C THR A 114 13.34 -8.83 -29.91
N HIS A 115 12.08 -8.51 -29.86
CA HIS A 115 11.05 -9.14 -30.66
C HIS A 115 10.63 -8.22 -31.78
#